data_4695fff1312221125e42a9b400abd7a6
#
_entry.id   4695fff1312221125e42a9b400abd7a6
#
_cell.length_a   1.000
_cell.length_b   1.000
_cell.length_c   1.000
_cell.angle_alpha   90.00
_cell.angle_beta   90.00
_cell.angle_gamma   90.00
#
_symmetry.space_group_name_H-M   'P 1'
#
loop_
_entity.id
_entity.type
_entity.pdbx_description
1 polymer ?
#
loop_
_entity_poly.entity_id
_entity_poly.type
_entity_poly.pdbx_seq_one_letter_code
_entity_poly.pdbx_strand_id
1 'polypeptide(L)'
;TRAQNAAFLWRAAGCPEPKGTKLPFTDVPAGSWFEKAVCWAYEQGITAGTTKTTFSPDTTCTRGQVVTFLWRMHGSPEPNSTKSPFTDIKNSDYFYKASLWAQEQDITAGTSKTAFSPNMTCTRGQIVTFLYRDMAEE
;
A
#
# COMPACT_ATOMS: atom_id res chain seq x y z
N THR A 1 -8.23 -6.99 -3.35
CA THR A 1 -7.40 -7.92 -2.57
C THR A 1 -5.96 -7.41 -2.49
N ARG A 2 -5.21 -7.99 -1.58
CA ARG A 2 -3.79 -7.65 -1.43
C ARG A 2 -2.99 -7.99 -2.70
N ALA A 3 -3.30 -9.11 -3.35
CA ALA A 3 -2.64 -9.48 -4.61
C ALA A 3 -2.96 -8.48 -5.72
N GLN A 4 -4.21 -8.06 -5.83
CA GLN A 4 -4.61 -7.05 -6.80
C GLN A 4 -3.93 -5.71 -6.55
N ASN A 5 -3.82 -5.31 -5.28
CA ASN A 5 -3.12 -4.07 -4.92
C ASN A 5 -1.64 -4.13 -5.31
N ALA A 6 -0.96 -5.25 -5.00
CA ALA A 6 0.44 -5.43 -5.40
C ALA A 6 0.59 -5.35 -6.91
N ALA A 7 -0.32 -5.96 -7.67
CA ALA A 7 -0.30 -5.92 -9.12
C ALA A 7 -0.52 -4.51 -9.67
N PHE A 8 -1.44 -3.74 -9.08
CA PHE A 8 -1.65 -2.34 -9.48
C PHE A 8 -0.39 -1.50 -9.27
N LEU A 9 0.25 -1.63 -8.12
CA LEU A 9 1.47 -0.89 -7.82
C LEU A 9 2.61 -1.29 -8.76
N TRP A 10 2.75 -2.59 -9.02
CA TRP A 10 3.77 -3.11 -9.93
C TRP A 10 3.58 -2.58 -11.35
N ARG A 11 2.35 -2.58 -11.83
CA ARG A 11 2.02 -2.02 -13.15
C ARG A 11 2.27 -0.52 -13.21
N ALA A 12 1.91 0.20 -12.14
CA ALA A 12 2.16 1.63 -12.06
C ALA A 12 3.66 1.95 -12.10
N ALA A 13 4.51 1.04 -11.61
CA ALA A 13 5.96 1.18 -11.65
C ALA A 13 6.57 0.75 -12.99
N GLY A 14 5.77 0.31 -13.95
CA GLY A 14 6.23 -0.10 -15.27
C GLY A 14 6.54 -1.58 -15.40
N CYS A 15 5.99 -2.41 -14.53
CA CYS A 15 6.18 -3.87 -14.51
C CYS A 15 7.67 -4.26 -14.46
N PRO A 16 8.47 -3.72 -13.51
CA PRO A 16 9.87 -4.08 -13.45
C PRO A 16 10.06 -5.57 -13.14
N GLU A 17 11.01 -6.22 -13.80
CA GLU A 17 11.31 -7.62 -13.52
C GLU A 17 11.91 -7.75 -12.12
N PRO A 18 11.35 -8.62 -11.27
CA PRO A 18 11.97 -8.87 -9.97
C PRO A 18 13.31 -9.58 -10.13
N LYS A 19 14.18 -9.38 -9.16
CA LYS A 19 15.55 -9.91 -9.19
C LYS A 19 15.61 -11.42 -8.94
N GLY A 20 14.46 -12.04 -8.61
CA GLY A 20 14.40 -13.47 -8.37
C GLY A 20 14.62 -13.87 -6.92
N THR A 21 14.46 -12.93 -5.99
CA THR A 21 14.54 -13.22 -4.56
C THR A 21 13.54 -14.32 -4.19
N LYS A 22 14.00 -15.30 -3.42
CA LYS A 22 13.14 -16.36 -2.95
C LYS A 22 12.16 -15.80 -1.91
N LEU A 23 10.87 -15.90 -2.20
CA LEU A 23 9.85 -15.42 -1.29
C LEU A 23 9.70 -16.35 -0.09
N PRO A 24 9.54 -15.78 1.13
CA PRO A 24 9.26 -16.60 2.30
C PRO A 24 7.82 -17.07 2.36
N PHE A 25 6.96 -16.59 1.45
CA PHE A 25 5.51 -16.82 1.52
C PHE A 25 5.11 -18.15 0.91
N THR A 26 4.40 -18.96 1.69
CA THR A 26 3.93 -20.28 1.25
C THR A 26 2.64 -20.18 0.44
N ASP A 27 1.94 -19.03 0.50
CA ASP A 27 0.66 -18.80 -0.16
C ASP A 27 0.77 -17.98 -1.46
N VAL A 28 1.99 -17.86 -2.01
CA VAL A 28 2.24 -17.26 -3.32
C VAL A 28 2.80 -18.35 -4.23
N PRO A 29 1.93 -19.09 -4.95
CA PRO A 29 2.39 -20.21 -5.77
C PRO A 29 3.23 -19.73 -6.94
N ALA A 30 4.25 -20.51 -7.29
CA ALA A 30 5.04 -20.27 -8.48
C ALA A 30 4.13 -20.31 -9.72
N GLY A 31 4.28 -19.32 -10.60
CA GLY A 31 3.48 -19.22 -11.81
C GLY A 31 2.13 -18.55 -11.63
N SER A 32 1.77 -18.13 -10.41
CA SER A 32 0.54 -17.37 -10.20
C SER A 32 0.65 -16.01 -10.89
N TRP A 33 -0.51 -15.43 -11.24
CA TRP A 33 -0.54 -14.16 -11.97
C TRP A 33 0.05 -13.00 -11.15
N PHE A 34 0.09 -13.15 -9.83
CA PHE A 34 0.58 -12.09 -8.93
C PHE A 34 1.99 -12.36 -8.38
N GLU A 35 2.62 -13.47 -8.75
CA GLU A 35 3.92 -13.83 -8.19
C GLU A 35 4.99 -12.76 -8.42
N LYS A 36 5.11 -12.27 -9.65
CA LYS A 36 6.13 -11.25 -9.99
C LYS A 36 5.87 -9.96 -9.24
N ALA A 37 4.61 -9.53 -9.15
CA ALA A 37 4.25 -8.31 -8.45
C ALA A 37 4.56 -8.41 -6.97
N VAL A 38 4.24 -9.54 -6.34
CA VAL A 38 4.53 -9.75 -4.91
C VAL A 38 6.04 -9.84 -4.67
N CYS A 39 6.76 -10.54 -5.54
CA CYS A 39 8.22 -10.64 -5.44
C CYS A 39 8.86 -9.26 -5.52
N TRP A 40 8.46 -8.46 -6.49
CA TRP A 40 8.94 -7.09 -6.64
C TRP A 40 8.62 -6.25 -5.39
N ALA A 41 7.39 -6.33 -4.89
CA ALA A 41 6.99 -5.56 -3.72
C ALA A 41 7.78 -5.97 -2.48
N TYR A 42 8.07 -7.25 -2.33
CA TYR A 42 8.90 -7.74 -1.23
C TYR A 42 10.34 -7.24 -1.36
N GLU A 43 10.92 -7.29 -2.55
CA GLU A 43 12.29 -6.82 -2.80
C GLU A 43 12.43 -5.32 -2.54
N GLN A 44 11.40 -4.55 -2.85
CA GLN A 44 11.40 -3.09 -2.66
C GLN A 44 11.04 -2.66 -1.24
N GLY A 45 10.77 -3.62 -0.33
CA GLY A 45 10.39 -3.29 1.03
C GLY A 45 8.97 -2.76 1.18
N ILE A 46 8.14 -2.90 0.13
CA ILE A 46 6.76 -2.44 0.16
C ILE A 46 5.91 -3.35 1.03
N THR A 47 6.19 -4.65 1.02
CA THR A 47 5.48 -5.61 1.84
C THR A 47 6.46 -6.56 2.52
N ALA A 48 6.11 -6.97 3.74
CA ALA A 48 6.79 -8.06 4.46
C ALA A 48 5.81 -9.20 4.72
N GLY A 49 4.59 -9.12 4.14
CA GLY A 49 3.54 -10.11 4.35
C GLY A 49 2.65 -9.78 5.53
N THR A 50 1.64 -10.60 5.74
CA THR A 50 0.78 -10.53 6.93
C THR A 50 1.41 -11.27 8.10
N THR A 51 2.21 -12.30 7.80
CA THR A 51 3.09 -12.98 8.76
C THR A 51 4.44 -13.23 8.07
N LYS A 52 5.38 -13.84 8.76
CA LYS A 52 6.69 -14.19 8.19
C LYS A 52 6.59 -15.13 6.99
N THR A 53 5.54 -15.93 6.93
CA THR A 53 5.39 -16.99 5.91
C THR A 53 4.16 -16.83 5.04
N THR A 54 3.32 -15.82 5.26
CA THR A 54 2.10 -15.61 4.48
C THR A 54 2.03 -14.18 3.95
N PHE A 55 1.62 -14.05 2.70
CA PHE A 55 1.30 -12.76 2.09
C PHE A 55 -0.19 -12.43 2.19
N SER A 56 -1.04 -13.46 2.23
CA SER A 56 -2.50 -13.37 2.24
C SER A 56 -3.03 -12.70 0.98
N PRO A 57 -2.77 -13.29 -0.20
CA PRO A 57 -3.10 -12.65 -1.48
C PRO A 57 -4.59 -12.39 -1.67
N ASP A 58 -5.46 -13.24 -1.13
CA ASP A 58 -6.91 -13.16 -1.34
C ASP A 58 -7.62 -12.29 -0.30
N THR A 59 -6.91 -11.83 0.71
CA THR A 59 -7.49 -10.97 1.74
C THR A 59 -7.76 -9.58 1.16
N THR A 60 -8.88 -8.97 1.54
CA THR A 60 -9.19 -7.60 1.11
C THR A 60 -8.18 -6.64 1.72
N CYS A 61 -7.90 -5.57 0.98
CA CYS A 61 -6.95 -4.55 1.39
C CYS A 61 -7.70 -3.40 2.05
N THR A 62 -7.26 -2.99 3.24
CA THR A 62 -7.84 -1.84 3.91
C THR A 62 -7.23 -0.55 3.37
N ARG A 63 -7.89 0.58 3.62
CA ARG A 63 -7.36 1.89 3.23
C ARG A 63 -6.01 2.15 3.87
N GLY A 64 -5.85 1.78 5.15
CA GLY A 64 -4.56 1.90 5.85
C GLY A 64 -3.46 1.08 5.20
N GLN A 65 -3.77 -0.12 4.74
CA GLN A 65 -2.81 -0.96 4.03
C GLN A 65 -2.41 -0.37 2.68
N VAL A 66 -3.37 0.16 1.93
CA VAL A 66 -3.10 0.73 0.60
C VAL A 66 -2.17 1.94 0.70
N VAL A 67 -2.47 2.89 1.60
CA VAL A 67 -1.62 4.07 1.75
C VAL A 67 -0.24 3.70 2.28
N THR A 68 -0.14 2.66 3.12
CA THR A 68 1.14 2.18 3.62
C THR A 68 1.99 1.60 2.50
N PHE A 69 1.38 0.83 1.59
CA PHE A 69 2.09 0.31 0.43
C PHE A 69 2.61 1.45 -0.47
N LEU A 70 1.76 2.44 -0.75
CA LEU A 70 2.16 3.61 -1.55
C LEU A 70 3.30 4.37 -0.89
N TRP A 71 3.20 4.59 0.41
CA TRP A 71 4.21 5.30 1.18
C TRP A 71 5.57 4.56 1.12
N ARG A 72 5.54 3.25 1.30
CA ARG A 72 6.76 2.41 1.22
C ARG A 72 7.33 2.40 -0.20
N MET A 73 6.48 2.44 -1.22
CA MET A 73 6.91 2.52 -2.61
C MET A 73 7.73 3.79 -2.87
N HIS A 74 7.44 4.88 -2.14
CA HIS A 74 8.18 6.13 -2.23
C HIS A 74 9.36 6.20 -1.26
N GLY A 75 9.76 5.11 -0.63
CA GLY A 75 10.89 5.06 0.28
C GLY A 75 10.56 5.48 1.71
N SER A 76 9.30 5.43 2.09
CA SER A 76 8.83 5.75 3.44
C SER A 76 9.25 7.15 3.91
N PRO A 77 8.94 8.20 3.13
CA PRO A 77 9.36 9.56 3.50
C PRO A 77 8.68 10.02 4.79
N GLU A 78 9.43 10.78 5.61
CA GLU A 78 8.85 11.36 6.81
C GLU A 78 7.83 12.43 6.43
N PRO A 79 6.60 12.39 6.99
CA PRO A 79 5.63 13.46 6.75
C PRO A 79 6.11 14.76 7.40
N ASN A 80 5.74 15.89 6.79
CA ASN A 80 6.14 17.20 7.29
C ASN A 80 5.39 17.61 8.55
N SER A 81 4.18 17.10 8.75
CA SER A 81 3.35 17.42 9.90
C SER A 81 3.28 16.25 10.87
N THR A 82 3.21 16.55 12.15
CA THR A 82 2.96 15.54 13.19
C THR A 82 1.49 15.52 13.61
N LYS A 83 0.70 16.47 13.09
CA LYS A 83 -0.73 16.59 13.41
C LYS A 83 -1.57 16.13 12.25
N SER A 84 -2.48 15.21 12.52
CA SER A 84 -3.44 14.73 11.54
C SER A 84 -4.78 15.43 11.71
N PRO A 85 -5.48 15.75 10.60
CA PRO A 85 -6.87 16.17 10.70
C PRO A 85 -7.80 15.00 11.06
N PHE A 86 -7.30 13.76 10.97
CA PHE A 86 -8.11 12.56 11.17
C PHE A 86 -8.08 12.15 12.63
N THR A 87 -9.25 11.96 13.21
CA THR A 87 -9.40 11.57 14.63
C THR A 87 -9.35 10.06 14.83
N ASP A 88 -9.44 9.29 13.75
CA ASP A 88 -9.50 7.82 13.81
C ASP A 88 -8.16 7.15 13.53
N ILE A 89 -7.06 7.91 13.50
CA ILE A 89 -5.70 7.33 13.42
C ILE A 89 -4.90 7.81 14.61
N LYS A 90 -4.02 6.95 15.11
CA LYS A 90 -3.16 7.22 16.27
C LYS A 90 -1.71 7.10 15.87
N ASN A 91 -0.83 7.86 16.51
CA ASN A 91 0.60 7.83 16.18
C ASN A 91 1.28 6.48 16.43
N SER A 92 0.62 5.57 17.15
CA SER A 92 1.09 4.20 17.35
C SER A 92 0.68 3.25 16.21
N ASP A 93 -0.21 3.68 15.32
CA ASP A 93 -0.67 2.85 14.20
C ASP A 93 0.41 2.74 13.14
N TYR A 94 0.57 1.53 12.54
CA TYR A 94 1.59 1.31 11.51
C TYR A 94 1.36 2.19 10.29
N PHE A 95 0.10 2.57 10.01
CA PHE A 95 -0.27 3.39 8.86
C PHE A 95 -0.31 4.89 9.18
N TYR A 96 0.08 5.30 10.38
CA TYR A 96 -0.06 6.71 10.79
C TYR A 96 0.76 7.65 9.91
N LYS A 97 2.06 7.39 9.79
CA LYS A 97 2.93 8.22 8.94
C LYS A 97 2.53 8.17 7.47
N ALA A 98 2.13 6.99 7.00
CA ALA A 98 1.68 6.83 5.62
C ALA A 98 0.42 7.65 5.35
N SER A 99 -0.52 7.67 6.30
CA SER A 99 -1.77 8.43 6.18
C SER A 99 -1.50 9.93 6.17
N LEU A 100 -0.62 10.41 7.04
CA LEU A 100 -0.22 11.83 7.06
C LEU A 100 0.45 12.22 5.75
N TRP A 101 1.38 11.40 5.27
CA TRP A 101 2.06 11.63 4.01
C TRP A 101 1.06 11.68 2.85
N ALA A 102 0.14 10.73 2.78
CA ALA A 102 -0.86 10.68 1.71
C ALA A 102 -1.76 11.90 1.72
N GLN A 103 -2.11 12.39 2.90
CA GLN A 103 -2.92 13.60 3.02
C GLN A 103 -2.13 14.84 2.58
N GLU A 104 -0.86 14.93 2.95
CA GLU A 104 0.02 16.04 2.54
C GLU A 104 0.23 16.07 1.02
N GLN A 105 0.28 14.90 0.38
CA GLN A 105 0.48 14.77 -1.07
C GLN A 105 -0.83 14.84 -1.85
N ASP A 106 -1.94 15.15 -1.20
CA ASP A 106 -3.27 15.20 -1.81
C ASP A 106 -3.72 13.88 -2.44
N ILE A 107 -3.14 12.76 -1.99
CA ILE A 107 -3.55 11.42 -2.42
C ILE A 107 -4.89 11.06 -1.79
N THR A 108 -5.10 11.48 -0.55
CA THR A 108 -6.36 11.28 0.15
C THR A 108 -6.77 12.54 0.91
N ALA A 109 -8.07 12.77 0.97
CA ALA A 109 -8.69 13.78 1.84
C ALA A 109 -9.47 13.10 2.98
N GLY A 110 -9.38 11.76 3.08
CA GLY A 110 -10.16 10.98 4.01
C GLY A 110 -11.55 10.63 3.46
N THR A 111 -12.34 9.94 4.26
CA THR A 111 -13.75 9.68 3.93
C THR A 111 -14.65 10.81 4.43
N SER A 112 -14.13 11.63 5.37
CA SER A 112 -14.73 12.88 5.79
C SER A 112 -13.58 13.83 6.21
N LYS A 113 -13.91 15.04 6.63
CA LYS A 113 -12.90 16.02 7.07
C LYS A 113 -12.07 15.52 8.25
N THR A 114 -12.66 14.67 9.10
CA THR A 114 -12.01 14.22 10.34
C THR A 114 -11.81 12.71 10.41
N ALA A 115 -12.20 11.97 9.36
CA ALA A 115 -12.08 10.52 9.35
C ALA A 115 -11.31 10.05 8.12
N PHE A 116 -10.28 9.24 8.34
CA PHE A 116 -9.54 8.58 7.28
C PHE A 116 -10.17 7.21 6.95
N SER A 117 -10.78 6.57 7.94
CA SER A 117 -11.37 5.23 7.85
C SER A 117 -10.32 4.17 7.48
N PRO A 118 -9.25 4.02 8.30
CA PRO A 118 -8.13 3.15 7.94
C PRO A 118 -8.49 1.68 7.81
N ASN A 119 -9.49 1.22 8.56
CA ASN A 119 -9.89 -0.19 8.57
C ASN A 119 -10.97 -0.53 7.56
N MET A 120 -11.48 0.48 6.85
CA MET A 120 -12.47 0.25 5.80
C MET A 120 -11.80 -0.43 4.60
N THR A 121 -12.49 -1.41 4.01
CA THR A 121 -12.00 -2.06 2.79
C THR A 121 -11.85 -1.02 1.68
N CYS A 122 -10.68 -1.03 1.02
CA CYS A 122 -10.41 -0.15 -0.10
C CYS A 122 -10.95 -0.80 -1.37
N THR A 123 -11.84 -0.11 -2.07
CA THR A 123 -12.41 -0.61 -3.33
C THR A 123 -11.39 -0.45 -4.46
N ARG A 124 -11.61 -1.17 -5.57
CA ARG A 124 -10.77 -1.02 -6.77
C ARG A 124 -10.76 0.42 -7.25
N GLY A 125 -11.93 1.08 -7.26
CA GLY A 125 -12.03 2.48 -7.65
C GLY A 125 -11.23 3.39 -6.74
N GLN A 126 -11.26 3.15 -5.44
CA GLN A 126 -10.47 3.94 -4.48
C GLN A 126 -8.96 3.72 -4.69
N ILE A 127 -8.53 2.48 -4.92
CA ILE A 127 -7.12 2.19 -5.20
C ILE A 127 -6.67 2.92 -6.46
N VAL A 128 -7.45 2.85 -7.52
CA VAL A 128 -7.13 3.53 -8.79
C VAL A 128 -7.08 5.05 -8.58
N THR A 129 -8.00 5.61 -7.79
CA THR A 129 -8.00 7.03 -7.47
C THR A 129 -6.76 7.44 -6.71
N PHE A 130 -6.34 6.65 -5.71
CA PHE A 130 -5.11 6.92 -4.96
C PHE A 130 -3.90 6.89 -5.89
N LEU A 131 -3.80 5.89 -6.75
CA LEU A 131 -2.71 5.78 -7.71
C LEU A 131 -2.69 6.95 -8.68
N TYR A 132 -3.84 7.33 -9.20
CA TYR A 132 -3.95 8.46 -10.12
C TYR A 132 -3.47 9.75 -9.46
N ARG A 133 -3.91 10.02 -8.24
CA ARG A 133 -3.49 11.22 -7.51
C ARG A 133 -2.00 11.21 -7.20
N ASP A 134 -1.46 10.04 -6.84
CA ASP A 134 -0.03 9.87 -6.59
C ASP A 134 0.79 10.17 -7.84
N MET A 135 0.38 9.62 -8.98
CA MET A 135 1.11 9.79 -10.24
C MET A 135 0.95 11.20 -10.82
N ALA A 136 -0.19 11.84 -10.57
CA ALA A 136 -0.46 13.19 -11.08
C ALA A 136 0.43 14.24 -10.42
N GLU A 137 0.98 13.97 -9.23
CA GLU A 137 1.90 14.87 -8.54
C GLU A 137 3.32 14.81 -9.10
N GLU A 138 3.59 13.83 -9.94
CA GLU A 138 4.87 13.68 -10.61
C GLU A 138 4.89 14.50 -11.91
#